data_9e20c0da491751d4a0d07c14f9dfb859
#
_entry.id   9e20c0da491751d4a0d07c14f9dfb859
#
_cell.length_a   1.000
_cell.length_b   1.000
_cell.length_c   1.000
_cell.angle_alpha   90.00
_cell.angle_beta   90.00
_cell.angle_gamma   90.00
#
_symmetry.space_group_name_H-M   'P 1'
#
loop_
_entity.id
_entity.type
_entity.pdbx_description
1 polymer ?
#
loop_
_entity_poly.entity_id
_entity_poly.type
_entity_poly.pdbx_seq_one_letter_code
_entity_poly.pdbx_strand_id
1 'polypeptide(L)'
;MAKKQSTETKADNIGTIVQILGVVIDVQFNGSYIPAIYEALEVESAFTASKKLILEVEQHLGENRVRTIALGPTDGLKRGQRVTPTGKPISVPVGKKTLGRIFNVIGEVIDEGPAVGATKLHPIHRQAPPLSQQSTKREILETGIKVVDLVAPFVKGGKAGLFGGAGLGKTVLIQELIHNVAEVHGGVSVFAGVGERSREGNDLWHEMKDSGVIDKTAMIFGQMNEPPGSRLRVALTGLTMAEYFRDEEGQDVLLFIDNIFRFAQAGSEVSALLGRIPSAVGYQPTLADEMGALQERITSTKKGSITSVQAVYVPADDYTDPAPVTTFAHLDSTISLERSIAEQGLYPAVDPLAASSRILDPLVVGEEHYNVARGVQRVLQRYKDLQDIIAILGMEELSEDDKLTVSRARKIQRFLTQPMFVAEAFTARPGKYVPIEETIRGFKEILDGKHDSKPEQAFYMVGSIDEVK
;
A
#
# COMPACT_ATOMS: atom_id res chain seq x y z
N MET A 1 43.24 -6.69 34.48
CA MET A 1 43.28 -7.82 33.54
C MET A 1 42.43 -7.45 32.31
N ALA A 2 43.08 -7.02 31.24
CA ALA A 2 42.43 -6.65 30.00
C ALA A 2 42.06 -7.94 29.24
N LYS A 3 40.74 -8.12 28.93
CA LYS A 3 40.28 -9.19 28.07
C LYS A 3 40.81 -8.91 26.65
N LYS A 4 41.72 -9.78 26.18
CA LYS A 4 42.04 -9.91 24.74
C LYS A 4 40.76 -10.24 24.00
N GLN A 5 40.21 -9.30 23.23
CA GLN A 5 39.31 -9.62 22.13
C GLN A 5 40.16 -10.32 21.08
N SER A 6 39.91 -11.60 20.88
CA SER A 6 40.47 -12.36 19.79
C SER A 6 39.89 -11.80 18.47
N THR A 7 40.73 -11.27 17.65
CA THR A 7 40.44 -11.04 16.21
C THR A 7 40.34 -12.40 15.54
N GLU A 8 39.20 -13.07 15.65
CA GLU A 8 38.84 -14.18 14.78
C GLU A 8 38.77 -13.64 13.34
N THR A 9 39.62 -14.16 12.48
CA THR A 9 39.70 -13.74 11.09
C THR A 9 38.43 -14.12 10.35
N LYS A 10 37.90 -13.23 9.51
CA LYS A 10 36.70 -13.43 8.66
C LYS A 10 36.72 -14.73 7.82
N ALA A 11 37.85 -15.42 7.77
CA ALA A 11 38.01 -16.68 7.03
C ALA A 11 37.39 -17.90 7.74
N ASP A 12 37.19 -17.84 9.07
CA ASP A 12 36.71 -18.99 9.85
C ASP A 12 35.18 -19.12 9.90
N ASN A 13 34.46 -18.09 9.43
CA ASN A 13 33.00 -18.00 9.50
C ASN A 13 32.28 -18.37 8.18
N ILE A 14 32.97 -19.04 7.24
CA ILE A 14 32.40 -19.39 5.94
C ILE A 14 31.52 -20.63 6.07
N GLY A 15 30.28 -20.51 5.57
CA GLY A 15 29.36 -21.62 5.44
C GLY A 15 29.51 -22.36 4.10
N THR A 16 28.87 -23.51 4.02
CA THR A 16 28.82 -24.36 2.81
C THR A 16 27.39 -24.84 2.58
N ILE A 17 26.90 -24.73 1.34
CA ILE A 17 25.58 -25.25 0.96
C ILE A 17 25.60 -26.77 1.09
N VAL A 18 24.68 -27.32 1.89
CA VAL A 18 24.53 -28.77 2.08
C VAL A 18 23.26 -29.31 1.42
N GLN A 19 22.22 -28.48 1.29
CA GLN A 19 20.96 -28.85 0.66
C GLN A 19 20.33 -27.68 -0.08
N ILE A 20 19.68 -27.96 -1.20
CA ILE A 20 18.93 -26.99 -2.01
C ILE A 20 17.55 -27.60 -2.28
N LEU A 21 16.51 -26.92 -1.84
CA LEU A 21 15.09 -27.28 -2.04
C LEU A 21 14.35 -26.08 -2.65
N GLY A 22 14.49 -25.90 -3.97
CA GLY A 22 13.98 -24.71 -4.63
C GLY A 22 14.65 -23.45 -4.08
N VAL A 23 13.89 -22.58 -3.44
CA VAL A 23 14.40 -21.33 -2.84
C VAL A 23 14.85 -21.49 -1.39
N VAL A 24 14.69 -22.66 -0.80
CA VAL A 24 15.17 -22.97 0.55
C VAL A 24 16.54 -23.63 0.46
N ILE A 25 17.51 -23.02 1.13
CA ILE A 25 18.92 -23.44 1.12
C ILE A 25 19.36 -23.72 2.55
N ASP A 26 19.84 -24.96 2.79
CA ASP A 26 20.45 -25.30 4.08
C ASP A 26 21.97 -25.11 3.97
N VAL A 27 22.51 -24.34 4.91
CA VAL A 27 23.92 -23.98 4.98
C VAL A 27 24.53 -24.52 6.27
N GLN A 28 25.65 -25.22 6.13
CA GLN A 28 26.46 -25.73 7.24
C GLN A 28 27.58 -24.77 7.55
N PHE A 29 27.71 -24.37 8.80
CA PHE A 29 28.84 -23.57 9.28
C PHE A 29 29.83 -24.46 10.07
N ASN A 30 31.11 -24.14 9.95
CA ASN A 30 32.18 -24.78 10.70
C ASN A 30 32.62 -23.85 11.83
N GLY A 31 32.90 -24.39 13.02
CA GLY A 31 33.37 -23.60 14.14
C GLY A 31 32.27 -23.14 15.10
N SER A 32 32.51 -22.06 15.82
CA SER A 32 31.62 -21.52 16.86
C SER A 32 30.63 -20.47 16.35
N TYR A 33 30.78 -20.02 15.10
CA TYR A 33 29.92 -19.03 14.52
C TYR A 33 28.64 -19.64 13.93
N ILE A 34 27.50 -19.12 14.32
CA ILE A 34 26.19 -19.42 13.74
C ILE A 34 25.52 -18.10 13.42
N PRO A 35 25.12 -17.86 12.14
CA PRO A 35 24.40 -16.64 11.78
C PRO A 35 23.11 -16.48 12.57
N ALA A 36 22.79 -15.25 12.94
CA ALA A 36 21.54 -14.94 13.62
C ALA A 36 20.33 -15.11 12.69
N ILE A 37 19.14 -15.30 13.27
CA ILE A 37 17.88 -15.25 12.51
C ILE A 37 17.77 -13.89 11.83
N TYR A 38 17.33 -13.89 10.58
CA TYR A 38 17.27 -12.74 9.65
C TYR A 38 18.64 -12.19 9.20
N GLU A 39 19.74 -12.83 9.55
CA GLU A 39 21.02 -12.43 8.99
C GLU A 39 21.09 -12.73 7.48
N ALA A 40 21.63 -11.78 6.72
CA ALA A 40 21.87 -11.94 5.30
C ALA A 40 23.18 -12.70 5.04
N LEU A 41 23.10 -13.68 4.17
CA LEU A 41 24.26 -14.45 3.71
C LEU A 41 24.43 -14.21 2.20
N GLU A 42 25.69 -14.13 1.73
CA GLU A 42 26.03 -13.95 0.32
C GLU A 42 26.55 -15.25 -0.31
N VAL A 43 26.04 -15.56 -1.49
CA VAL A 43 26.50 -16.67 -2.34
C VAL A 43 26.78 -16.13 -3.73
N GLU A 44 27.88 -16.58 -4.36
CA GLU A 44 28.13 -16.25 -5.78
C GLU A 44 27.04 -16.88 -6.67
N SER A 45 26.49 -16.08 -7.58
CA SER A 45 25.48 -16.53 -8.55
C SER A 45 25.70 -15.83 -9.88
N ALA A 46 25.71 -16.58 -10.96
CA ALA A 46 25.78 -16.03 -12.31
C ALA A 46 24.42 -15.49 -12.81
N PHE A 47 23.34 -15.79 -12.11
CA PHE A 47 21.96 -15.49 -12.51
C PHE A 47 21.39 -14.23 -11.85
N THR A 48 22.18 -13.51 -11.07
CA THR A 48 21.83 -12.21 -10.50
C THR A 48 22.68 -11.10 -11.11
N ALA A 49 22.13 -9.90 -11.23
CA ALA A 49 22.84 -8.76 -11.84
C ALA A 49 24.13 -8.39 -11.07
N SER A 50 24.07 -8.45 -9.74
CA SER A 50 25.23 -8.22 -8.85
C SER A 50 26.21 -9.40 -8.79
N LYS A 51 25.94 -10.51 -9.48
CA LYS A 51 26.65 -11.80 -9.36
C LYS A 51 26.68 -12.38 -7.94
N LYS A 52 25.78 -11.92 -7.10
CA LYS A 52 25.59 -12.37 -5.72
C LYS A 52 24.12 -12.64 -5.46
N LEU A 53 23.81 -13.78 -4.88
CA LEU A 53 22.51 -14.12 -4.37
C LEU A 53 22.49 -13.90 -2.86
N ILE A 54 21.48 -13.21 -2.37
CA ILE A 54 21.28 -13.03 -0.93
C ILE A 54 20.33 -14.12 -0.42
N LEU A 55 20.77 -14.76 0.67
CA LEU A 55 19.99 -15.72 1.43
C LEU A 55 19.68 -15.10 2.80
N GLU A 56 18.47 -15.25 3.28
CA GLU A 56 18.08 -14.81 4.64
C GLU A 56 17.91 -16.02 5.55
N VAL A 57 18.50 -15.96 6.74
CA VAL A 57 18.40 -17.03 7.73
C VAL A 57 17.03 -17.03 8.38
N GLU A 58 16.30 -18.17 8.26
CA GLU A 58 14.95 -18.33 8.79
C GLU A 58 14.89 -19.27 10.00
N GLN A 59 15.77 -20.25 10.08
CA GLN A 59 15.75 -21.27 11.12
C GLN A 59 17.16 -21.79 11.46
N HIS A 60 17.37 -22.12 12.73
CA HIS A 60 18.49 -22.92 13.16
C HIS A 60 18.06 -24.40 13.24
N LEU A 61 18.76 -25.28 12.53
CA LEU A 61 18.43 -26.70 12.45
C LEU A 61 19.21 -27.57 13.45
N GLY A 62 20.11 -26.96 14.23
CA GLY A 62 21.09 -27.67 15.09
C GLY A 62 22.38 -27.99 14.33
N GLU A 63 23.37 -28.50 15.04
CA GLU A 63 24.67 -28.93 14.47
C GLU A 63 25.33 -27.87 13.59
N ASN A 64 25.25 -26.58 13.96
CA ASN A 64 25.76 -25.43 13.21
C ASN A 64 25.17 -25.30 11.79
N ARG A 65 23.94 -25.82 11.57
CA ARG A 65 23.23 -25.73 10.32
C ARG A 65 22.09 -24.71 10.43
N VAL A 66 21.98 -23.87 9.40
CA VAL A 66 20.88 -22.91 9.28
C VAL A 66 20.09 -23.17 8.00
N ARG A 67 18.79 -22.91 8.06
CA ARG A 67 17.89 -22.93 6.90
C ARG A 67 17.62 -21.50 6.49
N THR A 68 17.75 -21.23 5.20
CA THR A 68 17.63 -19.90 4.62
C THR A 68 16.62 -19.89 3.49
N ILE A 69 16.10 -18.71 3.17
CA ILE A 69 15.34 -18.45 1.95
C ILE A 69 16.16 -17.57 1.01
N ALA A 70 16.08 -17.87 -0.27
CA ALA A 70 16.73 -17.08 -1.31
C ALA A 70 15.87 -15.89 -1.72
N LEU A 71 16.49 -14.72 -1.90
CA LEU A 71 15.88 -13.49 -2.40
C LEU A 71 16.17 -13.24 -3.87
N GLY A 72 16.36 -14.29 -4.62
CA GLY A 72 16.62 -14.28 -6.05
C GLY A 72 16.63 -15.71 -6.60
N PRO A 73 16.87 -15.86 -7.92
CA PRO A 73 16.91 -17.18 -8.57
C PRO A 73 18.01 -18.05 -8.00
N THR A 74 17.68 -19.31 -7.75
CA THR A 74 18.60 -20.34 -7.20
C THR A 74 19.24 -21.19 -8.28
N ASP A 75 18.99 -20.85 -9.54
CA ASP A 75 19.54 -21.56 -10.69
C ASP A 75 21.07 -21.57 -10.63
N GLY A 76 21.63 -22.73 -10.96
CA GLY A 76 23.09 -22.93 -10.98
C GLY A 76 23.77 -23.07 -9.63
N LEU A 77 23.05 -22.95 -8.51
CA LEU A 77 23.63 -23.25 -7.19
C LEU A 77 23.99 -24.72 -7.05
N LYS A 78 25.04 -24.99 -6.32
CA LYS A 78 25.55 -26.37 -6.11
C LYS A 78 25.82 -26.62 -4.64
N ARG A 79 25.62 -27.88 -4.22
CA ARG A 79 26.11 -28.33 -2.91
C ARG A 79 27.65 -28.19 -2.86
N GLY A 80 28.16 -27.84 -1.70
CA GLY A 80 29.59 -27.57 -1.51
C GLY A 80 30.01 -26.13 -1.85
N GLN A 81 29.10 -25.30 -2.39
CA GLN A 81 29.38 -23.89 -2.68
C GLN A 81 29.52 -23.08 -1.40
N ARG A 82 30.44 -22.13 -1.39
CA ARG A 82 30.76 -21.28 -0.24
C ARG A 82 29.69 -20.22 -0.01
N VAL A 83 29.37 -19.96 1.25
CA VAL A 83 28.41 -18.96 1.70
C VAL A 83 29.10 -18.03 2.70
N THR A 84 29.04 -16.74 2.46
CA THR A 84 29.68 -15.73 3.31
C THR A 84 28.63 -15.00 4.14
N PRO A 85 28.69 -15.05 5.48
CA PRO A 85 27.81 -14.28 6.33
C PRO A 85 28.18 -12.79 6.28
N THR A 86 27.15 -11.92 6.34
CA THR A 86 27.35 -10.47 6.34
C THR A 86 27.46 -9.89 7.75
N GLY A 87 27.10 -10.66 8.77
CA GLY A 87 27.04 -10.23 10.16
C GLY A 87 25.91 -9.27 10.48
N LYS A 88 24.95 -9.08 9.57
CA LYS A 88 23.82 -8.14 9.72
C LYS A 88 22.61 -8.60 8.90
N PRO A 89 21.40 -8.17 9.27
CA PRO A 89 20.22 -8.41 8.46
C PRO A 89 20.29 -7.64 7.11
N ILE A 90 19.40 -8.00 6.19
CA ILE A 90 19.21 -7.28 4.94
C ILE A 90 19.02 -5.81 5.25
N SER A 91 19.86 -4.97 4.64
CA SER A 91 19.85 -3.52 4.89
C SER A 91 19.80 -2.79 3.56
N VAL A 92 18.91 -1.81 3.45
CA VAL A 92 18.58 -1.12 2.21
C VAL A 92 18.90 0.37 2.30
N PRO A 93 19.21 1.03 1.15
CA PRO A 93 19.49 2.45 1.13
C PRO A 93 18.26 3.25 1.53
N VAL A 94 18.48 4.33 2.29
CA VAL A 94 17.43 5.26 2.72
C VAL A 94 17.85 6.70 2.48
N GLY A 95 16.88 7.62 2.44
CA GLY A 95 17.09 9.04 2.30
C GLY A 95 16.73 9.61 0.94
N LYS A 96 16.90 10.93 0.79
CA LYS A 96 16.45 11.70 -0.40
C LYS A 96 16.95 11.18 -1.74
N LYS A 97 18.11 10.51 -1.74
CA LYS A 97 18.67 9.93 -2.98
C LYS A 97 17.90 8.71 -3.49
N THR A 98 16.97 8.15 -2.70
CA THR A 98 16.09 7.06 -3.14
C THR A 98 14.88 7.56 -3.91
N LEU A 99 14.55 8.85 -3.80
CA LEU A 99 13.43 9.44 -4.53
C LEU A 99 13.75 9.49 -6.03
N GLY A 100 12.74 9.27 -6.85
CA GLY A 100 12.87 9.18 -8.29
C GLY A 100 13.43 7.86 -8.82
N ARG A 101 13.70 6.87 -7.94
CA ARG A 101 14.42 5.65 -8.27
C ARG A 101 13.60 4.39 -8.01
N ILE A 102 13.97 3.33 -8.70
CA ILE A 102 13.37 2.00 -8.56
C ILE A 102 14.39 1.03 -7.97
N PHE A 103 13.94 0.25 -6.99
CA PHE A 103 14.76 -0.72 -6.28
C PHE A 103 14.14 -2.11 -6.30
N ASN A 104 14.99 -3.13 -6.17
CA ASN A 104 14.57 -4.48 -5.84
C ASN A 104 14.45 -4.66 -4.30
N VAL A 105 14.11 -5.87 -3.87
CA VAL A 105 13.90 -6.23 -2.46
C VAL A 105 15.12 -5.97 -1.56
N ILE A 106 16.33 -6.12 -2.09
CA ILE A 106 17.59 -5.90 -1.35
C ILE A 106 18.15 -4.48 -1.48
N GLY A 107 17.39 -3.57 -2.13
CA GLY A 107 17.76 -2.17 -2.28
C GLY A 107 18.76 -1.89 -3.41
N GLU A 108 18.93 -2.82 -4.36
CA GLU A 108 19.66 -2.54 -5.59
C GLU A 108 18.78 -1.79 -6.58
N VAL A 109 19.39 -0.85 -7.30
CA VAL A 109 18.73 -0.06 -8.34
C VAL A 109 18.44 -0.94 -9.57
N ILE A 110 17.21 -0.85 -10.08
CA ILE A 110 16.75 -1.61 -11.26
C ILE A 110 16.18 -0.73 -12.38
N ASP A 111 16.33 0.59 -12.29
CA ASP A 111 15.87 1.57 -13.29
C ASP A 111 16.92 1.94 -14.33
N GLU A 112 17.98 1.11 -14.50
CA GLU A 112 19.12 1.35 -15.40
C GLU A 112 19.92 2.63 -15.10
N GLY A 113 19.54 3.34 -14.05
CA GLY A 113 20.24 4.54 -13.62
C GLY A 113 21.52 4.25 -12.83
N PRO A 114 22.33 5.27 -12.51
CA PRO A 114 23.54 5.10 -11.73
C PRO A 114 23.22 4.58 -10.33
N ALA A 115 24.15 3.85 -9.72
CA ALA A 115 24.03 3.41 -8.34
C ALA A 115 23.77 4.60 -7.41
N VAL A 116 22.89 4.42 -6.44
CA VAL A 116 22.66 5.42 -5.40
C VAL A 116 23.94 5.55 -4.58
N GLY A 117 24.63 6.68 -4.72
CA GLY A 117 25.89 6.93 -4.00
C GLY A 117 25.70 6.88 -2.48
N ALA A 118 26.81 6.93 -1.74
CA ALA A 118 26.84 6.72 -0.28
C ALA A 118 25.59 7.27 0.45
N THR A 119 24.76 6.36 0.94
CA THR A 119 23.55 6.62 1.71
C THR A 119 23.64 5.85 3.02
N LYS A 120 22.79 6.22 3.97
CA LYS A 120 22.57 5.36 5.13
C LYS A 120 21.91 4.06 4.69
N LEU A 121 22.26 2.97 5.36
CA LEU A 121 21.62 1.67 5.19
C LEU A 121 20.84 1.33 6.44
N HIS A 122 19.56 1.03 6.30
CA HIS A 122 18.71 0.60 7.40
C HIS A 122 18.27 -0.86 7.22
N PRO A 123 18.25 -1.65 8.32
CA PRO A 123 17.76 -3.03 8.25
C PRO A 123 16.26 -3.06 8.00
N ILE A 124 15.81 -4.02 7.19
CA ILE A 124 14.38 -4.18 6.89
C ILE A 124 13.59 -4.78 8.06
N HIS A 125 14.25 -5.58 8.91
CA HIS A 125 13.68 -6.11 10.13
C HIS A 125 13.87 -5.11 11.26
N ARG A 126 12.80 -4.41 11.60
CA ARG A 126 12.75 -3.41 12.68
C ARG A 126 11.49 -3.61 13.50
N GLN A 127 11.57 -3.24 14.76
CA GLN A 127 10.39 -3.21 15.63
C GLN A 127 9.53 -1.99 15.35
N ALA A 128 8.23 -2.10 15.60
CA ALA A 128 7.32 -0.97 15.58
C ALA A 128 7.75 0.11 16.60
N PRO A 129 7.44 1.39 16.35
CA PRO A 129 7.69 2.45 17.31
C PRO A 129 7.03 2.13 18.66
N PRO A 130 7.73 2.30 19.79
CA PRO A 130 7.15 2.06 21.10
C PRO A 130 5.99 3.03 21.37
N LEU A 131 5.01 2.62 22.16
CA LEU A 131 3.81 3.40 22.47
C LEU A 131 4.12 4.84 22.93
N SER A 132 5.23 5.02 23.67
CA SER A 132 5.67 6.34 24.13
C SER A 132 6.08 7.32 23.02
N GLN A 133 6.41 6.82 21.83
CA GLN A 133 6.79 7.62 20.66
C GLN A 133 5.64 7.84 19.68
N GLN A 134 4.58 7.06 19.78
CA GLN A 134 3.42 7.20 18.91
C GLN A 134 2.63 8.46 19.25
N SER A 135 2.04 9.08 18.21
CA SER A 135 1.12 10.19 18.35
C SER A 135 -0.28 9.67 18.70
N THR A 136 -0.94 10.30 19.64
CA THR A 136 -2.34 10.01 19.99
C THR A 136 -3.32 10.92 19.27
N LYS A 137 -2.83 11.90 18.51
CA LYS A 137 -3.68 12.81 17.74
C LYS A 137 -4.32 12.07 16.58
N ARG A 138 -5.63 12.24 16.43
CA ARG A 138 -6.38 11.77 15.28
C ARG A 138 -6.61 12.96 14.35
N GLU A 139 -5.83 13.06 13.30
CA GLU A 139 -5.92 14.12 12.29
C GLU A 139 -6.33 13.49 10.96
N ILE A 140 -7.12 14.22 10.19
CA ILE A 140 -7.48 13.82 8.83
C ILE A 140 -6.27 14.13 7.92
N LEU A 141 -5.92 13.17 7.07
CA LEU A 141 -5.10 13.43 5.90
C LEU A 141 -6.04 13.82 4.76
N GLU A 142 -6.12 15.10 4.47
CA GLU A 142 -6.91 15.61 3.38
C GLU A 142 -6.34 15.18 2.04
N THR A 143 -7.15 14.49 1.24
CA THR A 143 -6.71 13.95 -0.05
C THR A 143 -7.01 14.88 -1.23
N GLY A 144 -7.92 15.82 -1.06
CA GLY A 144 -8.43 16.70 -2.12
C GLY A 144 -9.35 15.98 -3.10
N ILE A 145 -9.74 14.75 -2.81
CA ILE A 145 -10.65 13.93 -3.61
C ILE A 145 -12.00 13.85 -2.88
N LYS A 146 -13.01 14.53 -3.43
CA LYS A 146 -14.31 14.74 -2.77
C LYS A 146 -14.91 13.49 -2.14
N VAL A 147 -14.99 12.39 -2.92
CA VAL A 147 -15.63 11.16 -2.44
C VAL A 147 -14.84 10.53 -1.28
N VAL A 148 -13.51 10.58 -1.33
CA VAL A 148 -12.66 10.03 -0.27
C VAL A 148 -12.81 10.85 1.00
N ASP A 149 -12.59 12.16 0.89
CA ASP A 149 -12.60 13.06 2.04
C ASP A 149 -13.99 13.14 2.70
N LEU A 150 -15.09 12.97 1.92
CA LEU A 150 -16.44 13.01 2.45
C LEU A 150 -16.81 11.75 3.24
N VAL A 151 -16.69 10.55 2.64
CA VAL A 151 -17.27 9.32 3.19
C VAL A 151 -16.25 8.34 3.77
N ALA A 152 -15.00 8.44 3.36
CA ALA A 152 -13.91 7.57 3.82
C ALA A 152 -12.63 8.36 4.14
N PRO A 153 -12.69 9.43 4.96
CA PRO A 153 -11.54 10.27 5.25
C PRO A 153 -10.39 9.42 5.81
N PHE A 154 -9.17 9.74 5.37
CA PHE A 154 -7.96 9.05 5.82
C PHE A 154 -7.49 9.57 7.17
N VAL A 155 -7.07 8.65 8.02
CA VAL A 155 -6.36 8.99 9.26
C VAL A 155 -4.90 9.23 8.93
N LYS A 156 -4.36 10.35 9.35
CA LYS A 156 -2.91 10.59 9.29
C LYS A 156 -2.17 9.57 10.15
N GLY A 157 -1.30 8.79 9.52
CA GLY A 157 -0.67 7.62 10.16
C GLY A 157 -1.55 6.38 10.24
N GLY A 158 -2.71 6.39 9.58
CA GLY A 158 -3.61 5.27 9.48
C GLY A 158 -3.38 4.42 8.23
N LYS A 159 -4.26 3.44 8.05
CA LYS A 159 -4.18 2.43 7.00
C LYS A 159 -5.49 2.40 6.23
N ALA A 160 -5.44 2.73 4.95
CA ALA A 160 -6.59 2.67 4.05
C ALA A 160 -6.49 1.44 3.14
N GLY A 161 -7.55 0.66 3.07
CA GLY A 161 -7.69 -0.45 2.12
C GLY A 161 -8.38 0.02 0.85
N LEU A 162 -7.77 -0.28 -0.31
CA LEU A 162 -8.32 0.01 -1.62
C LEU A 162 -8.74 -1.31 -2.28
N PHE A 163 -10.05 -1.48 -2.45
CA PHE A 163 -10.68 -2.65 -3.02
C PHE A 163 -11.14 -2.34 -4.44
N GLY A 164 -11.14 -3.34 -5.31
CA GLY A 164 -11.71 -3.22 -6.64
C GLY A 164 -11.00 -4.11 -7.66
N GLY A 165 -11.75 -4.48 -8.68
CA GLY A 165 -11.26 -5.27 -9.80
C GLY A 165 -10.25 -4.51 -10.68
N ALA A 166 -9.69 -5.22 -11.65
CA ALA A 166 -8.82 -4.61 -12.64
C ALA A 166 -9.60 -3.63 -13.53
N GLY A 167 -8.95 -2.53 -13.93
CA GLY A 167 -9.52 -1.55 -14.87
C GLY A 167 -10.51 -0.55 -14.25
N LEU A 168 -10.63 -0.48 -12.92
CA LEU A 168 -11.54 0.45 -12.25
C LEU A 168 -10.91 1.81 -11.89
N GLY A 169 -9.67 2.06 -12.33
CA GLY A 169 -8.97 3.31 -12.06
C GLY A 169 -8.18 3.32 -10.74
N LYS A 170 -7.84 2.14 -10.19
CA LYS A 170 -7.01 2.02 -8.99
C LYS A 170 -5.69 2.79 -9.12
N THR A 171 -4.96 2.55 -10.22
CA THR A 171 -3.68 3.19 -10.50
C THR A 171 -3.82 4.71 -10.59
N VAL A 172 -4.87 5.20 -11.28
CA VAL A 172 -5.15 6.64 -11.40
C VAL A 172 -5.40 7.26 -10.03
N LEU A 173 -6.17 6.59 -9.17
CA LEU A 173 -6.43 7.06 -7.80
C LEU A 173 -5.14 7.10 -6.95
N ILE A 174 -4.29 6.08 -7.07
CA ILE A 174 -3.00 6.03 -6.38
C ILE A 174 -2.10 7.19 -6.82
N GLN A 175 -1.99 7.42 -8.13
CA GLN A 175 -1.17 8.50 -8.68
C GLN A 175 -1.70 9.88 -8.28
N GLU A 176 -3.02 10.06 -8.27
CA GLU A 176 -3.64 11.32 -7.82
C GLU A 176 -3.36 11.59 -6.34
N LEU A 177 -3.42 10.56 -5.49
CA LEU A 177 -3.04 10.69 -4.08
C LEU A 177 -1.56 11.06 -3.92
N ILE A 178 -0.66 10.45 -4.71
CA ILE A 178 0.76 10.80 -4.71
C ILE A 178 0.95 12.27 -5.12
N HIS A 179 0.29 12.69 -6.21
CA HIS A 179 0.35 14.05 -6.71
C HIS A 179 -0.11 15.05 -5.64
N ASN A 180 -1.27 14.82 -5.05
CA ASN A 180 -1.86 15.72 -4.07
C ASN A 180 -1.03 15.81 -2.78
N VAL A 181 -0.48 14.68 -2.30
CA VAL A 181 0.41 14.70 -1.13
C VAL A 181 1.72 15.43 -1.45
N ALA A 182 2.29 15.25 -2.62
CA ALA A 182 3.53 15.89 -3.01
C ALA A 182 3.37 17.41 -3.17
N GLU A 183 2.31 17.87 -3.84
CA GLU A 183 2.10 19.29 -4.19
C GLU A 183 1.47 20.10 -3.05
N VAL A 184 0.50 19.53 -2.33
CA VAL A 184 -0.24 20.25 -1.30
C VAL A 184 0.39 20.10 0.08
N HIS A 185 0.81 18.88 0.43
CA HIS A 185 1.37 18.61 1.76
C HIS A 185 2.90 18.62 1.80
N GLY A 186 3.58 18.74 0.63
CA GLY A 186 5.04 18.72 0.55
C GLY A 186 5.67 17.41 1.01
N GLY A 187 4.88 16.34 1.13
CA GLY A 187 5.29 15.03 1.56
C GLY A 187 6.01 14.23 0.49
N VAL A 188 6.50 13.06 0.88
CA VAL A 188 7.10 12.07 -0.02
C VAL A 188 6.27 10.81 -0.03
N SER A 189 6.39 10.05 -1.11
CA SER A 189 5.69 8.77 -1.27
C SER A 189 6.67 7.63 -1.43
N VAL A 190 6.25 6.44 -1.00
CA VAL A 190 6.96 5.19 -1.23
C VAL A 190 5.97 4.20 -1.80
N PHE A 191 6.30 3.58 -2.92
CA PHE A 191 5.48 2.56 -3.56
C PHE A 191 6.15 1.20 -3.45
N ALA A 192 5.50 0.24 -2.83
CA ALA A 192 5.94 -1.14 -2.72
C ALA A 192 5.05 -2.05 -3.57
N GLY A 193 5.56 -2.46 -4.73
CA GLY A 193 4.90 -3.43 -5.62
C GLY A 193 5.18 -4.86 -5.16
N VAL A 194 4.18 -5.51 -4.58
CA VAL A 194 4.28 -6.84 -3.97
C VAL A 194 3.61 -7.86 -4.86
N GLY A 195 4.39 -8.65 -5.58
CA GLY A 195 3.89 -9.70 -6.45
C GLY A 195 3.08 -9.18 -7.64
N GLU A 196 3.33 -7.96 -8.08
CA GLU A 196 2.67 -7.37 -9.24
C GLU A 196 3.31 -7.83 -10.56
N ARG A 197 2.56 -7.66 -11.65
CA ARG A 197 3.06 -7.98 -12.98
C ARG A 197 4.12 -6.97 -13.40
N SER A 198 5.23 -7.45 -13.99
CA SER A 198 6.33 -6.59 -14.45
C SER A 198 5.87 -5.51 -15.42
N ARG A 199 4.90 -5.83 -16.29
CA ARG A 199 4.33 -4.86 -17.24
C ARG A 199 3.59 -3.74 -16.51
N GLU A 200 2.73 -4.07 -15.54
CA GLU A 200 1.97 -3.09 -14.77
C GLU A 200 2.88 -2.17 -13.95
N GLY A 201 3.95 -2.74 -13.38
CA GLY A 201 4.97 -1.95 -12.69
C GLY A 201 5.73 -0.99 -13.62
N ASN A 202 6.04 -1.44 -14.83
CA ASN A 202 6.70 -0.61 -15.85
C ASN A 202 5.76 0.50 -16.37
N ASP A 203 4.50 0.16 -16.65
CA ASP A 203 3.49 1.13 -17.07
C ASP A 203 3.31 2.21 -15.99
N LEU A 204 3.17 1.82 -14.72
CA LEU A 204 3.08 2.75 -13.59
C LEU A 204 4.29 3.68 -13.50
N TRP A 205 5.51 3.15 -13.68
CA TRP A 205 6.72 3.97 -13.66
C TRP A 205 6.74 5.04 -14.74
N HIS A 206 6.35 4.68 -15.97
CA HIS A 206 6.25 5.65 -17.08
C HIS A 206 5.17 6.70 -16.82
N GLU A 207 4.01 6.27 -16.39
CA GLU A 207 2.90 7.18 -16.05
C GLU A 207 3.29 8.16 -14.93
N MET A 208 4.04 7.70 -13.91
CA MET A 208 4.55 8.58 -12.84
C MET A 208 5.62 9.55 -13.33
N LYS A 209 6.40 9.19 -14.34
CA LYS A 209 7.32 10.12 -15.01
C LYS A 209 6.57 11.18 -15.80
N ASP A 210 5.59 10.75 -16.60
CA ASP A 210 4.81 11.64 -17.46
C ASP A 210 3.97 12.63 -16.64
N SER A 211 3.46 12.21 -15.50
CA SER A 211 2.74 13.06 -14.54
C SER A 211 3.64 13.90 -13.62
N GLY A 212 4.97 13.69 -13.65
CA GLY A 212 5.93 14.46 -12.87
C GLY A 212 5.99 14.12 -11.38
N VAL A 213 5.26 13.10 -10.91
CA VAL A 213 5.21 12.73 -9.47
C VAL A 213 6.37 11.82 -9.04
N ILE A 214 7.12 11.28 -10.00
CA ILE A 214 8.21 10.33 -9.72
C ILE A 214 9.29 10.93 -8.80
N ASP A 215 9.63 12.20 -8.96
CA ASP A 215 10.72 12.87 -8.22
C ASP A 215 10.48 12.93 -6.70
N LYS A 216 9.25 12.73 -6.26
CA LYS A 216 8.85 12.67 -4.85
C LYS A 216 8.56 11.26 -4.37
N THR A 217 8.82 10.24 -5.20
CA THR A 217 8.45 8.86 -4.93
C THR A 217 9.64 7.93 -5.02
N ALA A 218 9.82 7.03 -4.05
CA ALA A 218 10.70 5.88 -4.16
C ALA A 218 9.86 4.64 -4.50
N MET A 219 10.27 3.86 -5.50
CA MET A 219 9.55 2.67 -5.94
C MET A 219 10.38 1.41 -5.63
N ILE A 220 9.73 0.42 -5.07
CA ILE A 220 10.35 -0.86 -4.74
C ILE A 220 9.50 -1.99 -5.31
N PHE A 221 10.10 -2.90 -6.07
CA PHE A 221 9.38 -4.02 -6.67
C PHE A 221 9.93 -5.36 -6.24
N GLY A 222 9.01 -6.26 -5.87
CA GLY A 222 9.19 -7.70 -5.79
C GLY A 222 8.12 -8.34 -6.65
N GLN A 223 8.45 -8.58 -7.91
CA GLN A 223 7.49 -8.89 -8.97
C GLN A 223 6.95 -10.32 -8.88
N MET A 224 5.88 -10.61 -9.63
CA MET A 224 5.18 -11.90 -9.62
C MET A 224 6.09 -13.08 -10.01
N ASN A 225 7.07 -12.86 -10.88
CA ASN A 225 8.04 -13.87 -11.31
C ASN A 225 9.21 -14.06 -10.35
N GLU A 226 9.33 -13.21 -9.33
CA GLU A 226 10.40 -13.34 -8.34
C GLU A 226 10.08 -14.41 -7.28
N PRO A 227 11.09 -14.98 -6.61
CA PRO A 227 10.92 -15.96 -5.57
C PRO A 227 10.02 -15.47 -4.42
N PRO A 228 9.35 -16.37 -3.69
CA PRO A 228 8.48 -15.98 -2.59
C PRO A 228 9.22 -15.22 -1.48
N GLY A 229 10.52 -15.47 -1.27
CA GLY A 229 11.33 -14.68 -0.35
C GLY A 229 11.35 -13.19 -0.71
N SER A 230 11.58 -12.86 -1.99
CA SER A 230 11.53 -11.47 -2.48
C SER A 230 10.17 -10.83 -2.27
N ARG A 231 9.10 -11.51 -2.67
CA ARG A 231 7.72 -11.02 -2.54
C ARG A 231 7.30 -10.83 -1.07
N LEU A 232 7.81 -11.65 -0.15
CA LEU A 232 7.55 -11.52 1.29
C LEU A 232 8.29 -10.33 1.92
N ARG A 233 9.47 -9.95 1.42
CA ARG A 233 10.32 -8.93 2.03
C ARG A 233 10.20 -7.54 1.40
N VAL A 234 9.71 -7.44 0.17
CA VAL A 234 9.65 -6.16 -0.57
C VAL A 234 8.80 -5.09 0.15
N ALA A 235 7.69 -5.46 0.79
CA ALA A 235 6.90 -4.53 1.59
C ALA A 235 7.68 -3.98 2.78
N LEU A 236 8.51 -4.81 3.43
CA LEU A 236 9.40 -4.39 4.51
C LEU A 236 10.49 -3.42 4.03
N THR A 237 11.00 -3.63 2.82
CA THR A 237 11.97 -2.72 2.19
C THR A 237 11.36 -1.35 1.96
N GLY A 238 10.16 -1.30 1.34
CA GLY A 238 9.44 -0.04 1.13
C GLY A 238 9.12 0.66 2.45
N LEU A 239 8.62 -0.07 3.43
CA LEU A 239 8.33 0.48 4.75
C LEU A 239 9.58 1.04 5.44
N THR A 240 10.73 0.37 5.30
CA THR A 240 12.00 0.86 5.88
C THR A 240 12.45 2.18 5.25
N MET A 241 12.25 2.35 3.94
CA MET A 241 12.51 3.64 3.28
C MET A 241 11.54 4.73 3.77
N ALA A 242 10.26 4.41 3.93
CA ALA A 242 9.26 5.33 4.47
C ALA A 242 9.57 5.74 5.92
N GLU A 243 9.99 4.80 6.76
CA GLU A 243 10.36 5.08 8.15
C GLU A 243 11.51 6.07 8.30
N TYR A 244 12.47 6.08 7.38
CA TYR A 244 13.54 7.08 7.39
C TYR A 244 12.99 8.51 7.28
N PHE A 245 12.08 8.74 6.33
CA PHE A 245 11.49 10.07 6.15
C PHE A 245 10.62 10.48 7.35
N ARG A 246 9.88 9.54 7.94
CA ARG A 246 9.09 9.79 9.16
C ARG A 246 9.98 10.11 10.37
N ASP A 247 11.00 9.27 10.62
CA ASP A 247 11.74 9.27 11.90
C ASP A 247 12.93 10.23 11.91
N GLU A 248 13.60 10.41 10.76
CA GLU A 248 14.81 11.25 10.65
C GLU A 248 14.55 12.59 9.98
N GLU A 249 13.69 12.63 8.96
CA GLU A 249 13.34 13.88 8.27
C GLU A 249 12.08 14.56 8.86
N GLY A 250 11.32 13.86 9.70
CA GLY A 250 10.11 14.40 10.33
C GLY A 250 8.98 14.69 9.36
N GLN A 251 8.90 13.93 8.26
CA GLN A 251 7.93 14.14 7.21
C GLN A 251 6.68 13.26 7.36
N ASP A 252 5.62 13.69 6.69
CA ASP A 252 4.45 12.87 6.43
C ASP A 252 4.67 12.08 5.14
N VAL A 253 4.60 10.77 5.25
CA VAL A 253 4.90 9.83 4.18
C VAL A 253 3.64 9.10 3.77
N LEU A 254 3.41 8.99 2.47
CA LEU A 254 2.38 8.12 1.92
C LEU A 254 3.03 6.82 1.44
N LEU A 255 2.62 5.69 2.02
CA LEU A 255 3.12 4.37 1.68
C LEU A 255 2.05 3.60 0.92
N PHE A 256 2.34 3.24 -0.32
CA PHE A 256 1.50 2.34 -1.10
C PHE A 256 2.03 0.91 -1.03
N ILE A 257 1.13 -0.05 -0.84
CA ILE A 257 1.44 -1.49 -0.90
C ILE A 257 0.47 -2.12 -1.90
N ASP A 258 0.97 -2.49 -3.05
CA ASP A 258 0.19 -3.17 -4.08
C ASP A 258 0.84 -4.51 -4.45
N ASN A 259 0.37 -5.62 -3.99
CA ASN A 259 -0.88 -5.93 -3.30
C ASN A 259 -0.58 -6.60 -1.95
N ILE A 260 -1.24 -6.17 -0.87
CA ILE A 260 -1.00 -6.75 0.46
C ILE A 260 -1.37 -8.25 0.55
N PHE A 261 -2.34 -8.70 -0.24
CA PHE A 261 -2.67 -10.13 -0.33
C PHE A 261 -1.46 -10.97 -0.79
N ARG A 262 -0.65 -10.44 -1.72
CA ARG A 262 0.53 -11.14 -2.23
C ARG A 262 1.62 -11.30 -1.16
N PHE A 263 1.69 -10.40 -0.20
CA PHE A 263 2.52 -10.55 0.99
C PHE A 263 2.09 -11.80 1.80
N ALA A 264 0.80 -11.96 2.09
CA ALA A 264 0.26 -13.11 2.79
C ALA A 264 0.48 -14.41 2.00
N GLN A 265 0.26 -14.39 0.69
CA GLN A 265 0.49 -15.52 -0.21
C GLN A 265 1.97 -15.94 -0.23
N ALA A 266 2.90 -15.00 -0.37
CA ALA A 266 4.33 -15.29 -0.33
C ALA A 266 4.75 -15.90 1.02
N GLY A 267 4.16 -15.43 2.12
CA GLY A 267 4.35 -16.02 3.44
C GLY A 267 3.89 -17.47 3.53
N SER A 268 2.75 -17.82 2.92
CA SER A 268 2.27 -19.20 2.88
C SER A 268 3.20 -20.11 2.05
N GLU A 269 3.69 -19.63 0.91
CA GLU A 269 4.65 -20.33 0.06
C GLU A 269 5.97 -20.61 0.82
N VAL A 270 6.53 -19.58 1.49
CA VAL A 270 7.74 -19.72 2.29
C VAL A 270 7.51 -20.71 3.46
N SER A 271 6.40 -20.58 4.17
CA SER A 271 6.06 -21.45 5.30
C SER A 271 5.97 -22.92 4.87
N ALA A 272 5.32 -23.20 3.74
CA ALA A 272 5.24 -24.54 3.18
C ALA A 272 6.62 -25.11 2.82
N LEU A 273 7.47 -24.29 2.19
CA LEU A 273 8.83 -24.68 1.81
C LEU A 273 9.74 -24.91 3.04
N LEU A 274 9.51 -24.17 4.13
CA LEU A 274 10.19 -24.40 5.41
C LEU A 274 9.68 -25.64 6.17
N GLY A 275 8.63 -26.32 5.65
CA GLY A 275 8.08 -27.51 6.26
C GLY A 275 7.20 -27.25 7.48
N ARG A 276 6.66 -26.04 7.64
CA ARG A 276 5.72 -25.71 8.71
C ARG A 276 4.34 -26.29 8.40
N ILE A 277 3.64 -26.77 9.41
CA ILE A 277 2.27 -27.28 9.26
C ILE A 277 1.34 -26.11 8.94
N PRO A 278 0.58 -26.16 7.81
CA PRO A 278 -0.31 -25.07 7.44
C PRO A 278 -1.49 -24.94 8.40
N SER A 279 -1.99 -23.72 8.55
CA SER A 279 -3.25 -23.42 9.22
C SER A 279 -4.45 -23.50 8.25
N ALA A 280 -5.59 -22.88 8.60
CA ALA A 280 -6.79 -22.87 7.79
C ALA A 280 -6.51 -22.38 6.35
N VAL A 281 -7.14 -23.01 5.38
CA VAL A 281 -7.06 -22.69 3.94
C VAL A 281 -5.62 -22.75 3.36
N GLY A 282 -4.67 -23.36 4.07
CA GLY A 282 -3.28 -23.50 3.62
C GLY A 282 -2.36 -22.34 3.97
N TYR A 283 -2.83 -21.34 4.73
CA TYR A 283 -1.99 -20.25 5.18
C TYR A 283 -0.98 -20.67 6.26
N GLN A 284 0.06 -19.84 6.41
CA GLN A 284 1.04 -20.01 7.48
C GLN A 284 0.41 -19.80 8.87
N PRO A 285 0.85 -20.58 9.89
CA PRO A 285 0.36 -20.40 11.25
C PRO A 285 0.75 -19.03 11.85
N THR A 286 1.75 -18.37 11.28
CA THR A 286 2.29 -17.07 11.68
C THR A 286 1.68 -15.90 10.92
N LEU A 287 0.59 -16.09 10.15
CA LEU A 287 -0.01 -15.05 9.29
C LEU A 287 -0.33 -13.76 10.08
N ALA A 288 -0.98 -13.90 11.23
CA ALA A 288 -1.36 -12.74 12.03
C ALA A 288 -0.14 -12.01 12.60
N ASP A 289 0.89 -12.75 13.02
CA ASP A 289 2.12 -12.16 13.57
C ASP A 289 2.92 -11.42 12.49
N GLU A 290 3.05 -12.03 11.30
CA GLU A 290 3.76 -11.42 10.15
C GLU A 290 3.04 -10.17 9.66
N MET A 291 1.71 -10.23 9.51
CA MET A 291 0.89 -9.09 9.14
C MET A 291 0.96 -8.00 10.22
N GLY A 292 0.83 -8.35 11.49
CA GLY A 292 0.94 -7.43 12.61
C GLY A 292 2.31 -6.75 12.66
N ALA A 293 3.40 -7.51 12.48
CA ALA A 293 4.75 -6.95 12.46
C ALA A 293 4.96 -5.90 11.34
N LEU A 294 4.34 -6.09 10.19
CA LEU A 294 4.33 -5.09 9.10
C LEU A 294 3.44 -3.90 9.46
N GLN A 295 2.18 -4.15 9.84
CA GLN A 295 1.15 -3.13 9.99
C GLN A 295 1.39 -2.20 11.19
N GLU A 296 1.93 -2.70 12.30
CA GLU A 296 2.19 -1.88 13.51
C GLU A 296 3.34 -0.89 13.35
N ARG A 297 4.19 -1.07 12.33
CA ARG A 297 5.23 -0.10 11.96
C ARG A 297 4.65 1.11 11.22
N ILE A 298 3.47 0.95 10.60
CA ILE A 298 2.75 1.99 9.86
C ILE A 298 1.93 2.78 10.88
N THR A 299 2.45 3.91 11.31
CA THR A 299 1.82 4.74 12.36
C THR A 299 2.37 6.16 12.35
N SER A 300 1.66 7.06 13.03
CA SER A 300 2.16 8.40 13.38
C SER A 300 3.06 8.35 14.60
N THR A 301 4.16 9.05 14.53
CA THR A 301 5.04 9.32 15.66
C THR A 301 4.99 10.81 16.04
N LYS A 302 5.67 11.18 17.11
CA LYS A 302 5.81 12.60 17.51
C LYS A 302 6.60 13.45 16.50
N LYS A 303 7.28 12.82 15.54
CA LYS A 303 8.12 13.48 14.54
C LYS A 303 7.42 13.63 13.18
N GLY A 304 6.76 12.57 12.72
CA GLY A 304 6.12 12.50 11.43
C GLY A 304 5.15 11.31 11.36
N SER A 305 4.58 11.07 10.19
CA SER A 305 3.61 9.99 10.01
C SER A 305 3.91 9.13 8.78
N ILE A 306 3.45 7.88 8.82
CA ILE A 306 3.31 7.04 7.62
C ILE A 306 1.83 6.70 7.51
N THR A 307 1.18 7.21 6.50
CA THR A 307 -0.18 6.81 6.11
C THR A 307 -0.07 5.82 4.98
N SER A 308 -0.74 4.67 5.07
CA SER A 308 -0.67 3.69 4.00
C SER A 308 -1.98 3.55 3.23
N VAL A 309 -1.84 3.33 1.93
CA VAL A 309 -2.92 2.90 1.04
C VAL A 309 -2.53 1.52 0.53
N GLN A 310 -3.32 0.52 0.86
CA GLN A 310 -3.04 -0.87 0.58
C GLN A 310 -4.07 -1.43 -0.38
N ALA A 311 -3.62 -1.84 -1.57
CA ALA A 311 -4.48 -2.57 -2.47
C ALA A 311 -4.74 -3.96 -1.88
N VAL A 312 -6.00 -4.32 -1.76
CA VAL A 312 -6.42 -5.61 -1.20
C VAL A 312 -7.15 -6.41 -2.27
N TYR A 313 -6.60 -7.56 -2.60
CA TYR A 313 -7.30 -8.56 -3.41
C TYR A 313 -8.03 -9.52 -2.49
N VAL A 314 -9.30 -9.77 -2.79
CA VAL A 314 -10.14 -10.74 -2.06
C VAL A 314 -10.32 -11.97 -2.95
N PRO A 315 -9.71 -13.11 -2.61
CA PRO A 315 -9.82 -14.32 -3.42
C PRO A 315 -11.28 -14.77 -3.54
N ALA A 316 -11.73 -15.02 -4.76
CA ALA A 316 -13.10 -15.49 -5.05
C ALA A 316 -14.22 -14.62 -4.42
N ASP A 317 -13.93 -13.35 -4.14
CA ASP A 317 -14.81 -12.42 -3.42
C ASP A 317 -15.24 -12.94 -2.02
N ASP A 318 -14.43 -13.84 -1.44
CA ASP A 318 -14.66 -14.40 -0.11
C ASP A 318 -13.99 -13.55 0.97
N TYR A 319 -14.76 -12.68 1.60
CA TYR A 319 -14.32 -11.82 2.69
C TYR A 319 -14.05 -12.58 4.00
N THR A 320 -14.33 -13.90 4.06
CA THR A 320 -14.03 -14.75 5.22
C THR A 320 -12.67 -15.46 5.11
N ASP A 321 -11.98 -15.32 3.97
CA ASP A 321 -10.63 -15.83 3.78
C ASP A 321 -9.66 -15.23 4.83
N PRO A 322 -8.77 -16.04 5.44
CA PRO A 322 -7.89 -15.57 6.52
C PRO A 322 -7.00 -14.38 6.17
N ALA A 323 -6.54 -14.24 4.93
CA ALA A 323 -5.66 -13.12 4.55
C ALA A 323 -6.41 -11.78 4.50
N PRO A 324 -7.56 -11.64 3.80
CA PRO A 324 -8.41 -10.46 3.92
C PRO A 324 -8.83 -10.16 5.35
N VAL A 325 -9.33 -11.14 6.11
CA VAL A 325 -9.78 -10.96 7.51
C VAL A 325 -8.67 -10.37 8.37
N THR A 326 -7.46 -10.92 8.28
CA THR A 326 -6.30 -10.42 9.04
C THR A 326 -5.94 -9.00 8.61
N THR A 327 -5.99 -8.69 7.31
CA THR A 327 -5.72 -7.36 6.79
C THR A 327 -6.76 -6.35 7.27
N PHE A 328 -8.06 -6.68 7.19
CA PHE A 328 -9.16 -5.79 7.60
C PHE A 328 -9.09 -5.38 9.06
N ALA A 329 -8.59 -6.27 9.92
CA ALA A 329 -8.44 -5.97 11.34
C ALA A 329 -7.52 -4.75 11.60
N HIS A 330 -6.60 -4.47 10.68
CA HIS A 330 -5.65 -3.35 10.77
C HIS A 330 -6.10 -2.08 10.05
N LEU A 331 -7.10 -2.16 9.15
CA LEU A 331 -7.51 -1.00 8.36
C LEU A 331 -8.35 0.00 9.17
N ASP A 332 -8.08 1.28 8.95
CA ASP A 332 -8.83 2.41 9.51
C ASP A 332 -9.91 2.92 8.54
N SER A 333 -9.64 2.84 7.23
CA SER A 333 -10.55 3.28 6.18
C SER A 333 -10.60 2.23 5.06
N THR A 334 -11.74 2.13 4.39
CA THR A 334 -11.93 1.25 3.24
C THR A 334 -12.53 2.03 2.07
N ILE A 335 -11.95 1.88 0.90
CA ILE A 335 -12.43 2.45 -0.37
C ILE A 335 -12.72 1.28 -1.30
N SER A 336 -13.96 1.17 -1.75
CA SER A 336 -14.39 0.18 -2.72
C SER A 336 -14.60 0.84 -4.08
N LEU A 337 -13.87 0.36 -5.10
CA LEU A 337 -14.10 0.74 -6.50
C LEU A 337 -15.11 -0.23 -7.11
N GLU A 338 -16.16 0.31 -7.69
CA GLU A 338 -17.29 -0.47 -8.18
C GLU A 338 -17.42 -0.36 -9.71
N ARG A 339 -17.57 -1.53 -10.37
CA ARG A 339 -17.66 -1.62 -11.83
C ARG A 339 -18.90 -0.92 -12.38
N SER A 340 -20.04 -1.05 -11.72
CA SER A 340 -21.29 -0.42 -12.11
C SER A 340 -21.21 1.11 -12.13
N ILE A 341 -20.37 1.71 -11.30
CA ILE A 341 -20.11 3.15 -11.27
C ILE A 341 -19.17 3.54 -12.42
N ALA A 342 -18.11 2.74 -12.65
CA ALA A 342 -17.19 2.96 -13.76
C ALA A 342 -17.88 2.86 -15.13
N GLU A 343 -18.78 1.90 -15.30
CA GLU A 343 -19.57 1.72 -16.54
C GLU A 343 -20.50 2.90 -16.84
N GLN A 344 -20.91 3.64 -15.81
CA GLN A 344 -21.65 4.89 -15.96
C GLN A 344 -20.76 6.10 -16.28
N GLY A 345 -19.43 5.91 -16.37
CA GLY A 345 -18.47 6.98 -16.61
C GLY A 345 -18.27 7.91 -15.40
N LEU A 346 -18.62 7.46 -14.20
CA LEU A 346 -18.48 8.25 -12.97
C LEU A 346 -17.11 7.95 -12.32
N TYR A 347 -16.18 8.88 -12.37
CA TYR A 347 -14.83 8.74 -11.85
C TYR A 347 -14.48 9.83 -10.81
N PRO A 348 -13.75 9.45 -9.71
CA PRO A 348 -13.32 8.10 -9.36
C PRO A 348 -14.50 7.17 -9.08
N ALA A 349 -14.38 5.90 -9.50
CA ALA A 349 -15.47 4.93 -9.42
C ALA A 349 -15.63 4.35 -7.99
N VAL A 350 -15.57 5.19 -6.98
CA VAL A 350 -15.71 4.82 -5.57
C VAL A 350 -17.19 4.66 -5.22
N ASP A 351 -17.55 3.52 -4.62
CA ASP A 351 -18.89 3.33 -4.06
C ASP A 351 -19.00 4.02 -2.69
N PRO A 352 -19.76 5.12 -2.57
CA PRO A 352 -19.89 5.85 -1.33
C PRO A 352 -20.69 5.11 -0.26
N LEU A 353 -21.43 4.05 -0.63
CA LEU A 353 -22.18 3.21 0.30
C LEU A 353 -21.33 2.07 0.90
N ALA A 354 -20.37 1.55 0.13
CA ALA A 354 -19.45 0.53 0.58
C ALA A 354 -18.18 1.10 1.23
N ALA A 355 -17.85 2.37 0.96
CA ALA A 355 -16.71 3.05 1.57
C ALA A 355 -16.98 3.37 3.05
N SER A 356 -15.97 3.25 3.88
CA SER A 356 -16.07 3.53 5.32
C SER A 356 -14.78 4.07 5.91
N SER A 357 -14.89 4.79 7.02
CA SER A 357 -13.75 5.22 7.83
C SER A 357 -14.10 5.22 9.32
N ARG A 358 -13.16 4.74 10.15
CA ARG A 358 -13.30 4.75 11.61
C ARG A 358 -13.29 6.15 12.20
N ILE A 359 -12.71 7.12 11.49
CA ILE A 359 -12.70 8.52 11.97
C ILE A 359 -13.89 9.32 11.48
N LEU A 360 -14.79 8.78 10.68
CA LEU A 360 -16.04 9.43 10.35
C LEU A 360 -17.00 9.37 11.56
N ASP A 361 -16.62 10.10 12.58
CA ASP A 361 -17.26 10.22 13.88
C ASP A 361 -17.39 11.72 14.23
N PRO A 362 -18.53 12.20 14.75
CA PRO A 362 -18.73 13.61 15.07
C PRO A 362 -17.64 14.22 15.96
N LEU A 363 -17.06 13.43 16.87
CA LEU A 363 -16.00 13.87 17.78
C LEU A 363 -14.65 14.08 17.10
N VAL A 364 -14.47 13.56 15.88
CA VAL A 364 -13.20 13.64 15.14
C VAL A 364 -13.34 14.59 13.96
N VAL A 365 -14.32 14.34 13.08
CA VAL A 365 -14.51 15.13 11.85
C VAL A 365 -15.41 16.37 12.07
N GLY A 366 -16.07 16.47 13.21
CA GLY A 366 -17.08 17.49 13.50
C GLY A 366 -18.49 17.08 13.05
N GLU A 367 -19.50 17.67 13.70
CA GLU A 367 -20.92 17.33 13.45
C GLU A 367 -21.35 17.65 12.00
N GLU A 368 -20.88 18.76 11.44
CA GLU A 368 -21.28 19.17 10.09
C GLU A 368 -20.82 18.16 9.04
N HIS A 369 -19.54 17.80 9.03
CA HIS A 369 -19.00 16.79 8.11
C HIS A 369 -19.74 15.45 8.26
N TYR A 370 -19.87 14.97 9.49
CA TYR A 370 -20.56 13.72 9.77
C TYR A 370 -22.00 13.72 9.25
N ASN A 371 -22.77 14.76 9.55
CA ASN A 371 -24.16 14.87 9.14
C ASN A 371 -24.33 14.96 7.62
N VAL A 372 -23.44 15.69 6.93
CA VAL A 372 -23.43 15.78 5.46
C VAL A 372 -23.10 14.44 4.84
N ALA A 373 -22.05 13.76 5.30
CA ALA A 373 -21.68 12.44 4.80
C ALA A 373 -22.81 11.41 4.98
N ARG A 374 -23.43 11.36 6.16
CA ARG A 374 -24.57 10.48 6.43
C ARG A 374 -25.80 10.88 5.64
N GLY A 375 -26.02 12.17 5.41
CA GLY A 375 -27.10 12.68 4.55
C GLY A 375 -26.93 12.19 3.10
N VAL A 376 -25.73 12.32 2.54
CA VAL A 376 -25.38 11.82 1.20
C VAL A 376 -25.61 10.31 1.11
N GLN A 377 -25.09 9.54 2.06
CA GLN A 377 -25.28 8.08 2.07
C GLN A 377 -26.75 7.68 2.15
N ARG A 378 -27.54 8.38 2.96
CA ARG A 378 -29.00 8.11 3.08
C ARG A 378 -29.74 8.37 1.78
N VAL A 379 -29.45 9.48 1.10
CA VAL A 379 -30.07 9.83 -0.19
C VAL A 379 -29.69 8.81 -1.27
N LEU A 380 -28.43 8.42 -1.33
CA LEU A 380 -27.94 7.42 -2.29
C LEU A 380 -28.52 6.02 -1.99
N GLN A 381 -28.64 5.64 -0.72
CA GLN A 381 -29.25 4.36 -0.34
C GLN A 381 -30.74 4.35 -0.73
N ARG A 382 -31.49 5.43 -0.44
CA ARG A 382 -32.88 5.52 -0.86
C ARG A 382 -33.03 5.43 -2.39
N TYR A 383 -32.14 6.08 -3.12
CA TYR A 383 -32.13 5.98 -4.57
C TYR A 383 -31.88 4.55 -5.06
N LYS A 384 -30.95 3.85 -4.45
CA LYS A 384 -30.66 2.43 -4.76
C LYS A 384 -31.90 1.56 -4.52
N ASP A 385 -32.60 1.77 -3.40
CA ASP A 385 -33.82 1.02 -3.07
C ASP A 385 -34.96 1.31 -4.07
N LEU A 386 -34.98 2.51 -4.66
CA LEU A 386 -35.98 2.90 -5.66
C LEU A 386 -35.66 2.44 -7.08
N GLN A 387 -34.42 2.03 -7.39
CA GLN A 387 -34.01 1.67 -8.74
C GLN A 387 -34.84 0.54 -9.35
N ASP A 388 -35.17 -0.50 -8.58
CA ASP A 388 -35.99 -1.60 -9.05
C ASP A 388 -37.44 -1.15 -9.35
N ILE A 389 -37.96 -0.27 -8.52
CA ILE A 389 -39.31 0.32 -8.73
C ILE A 389 -39.30 1.17 -9.99
N ILE A 390 -38.28 2.01 -10.18
CA ILE A 390 -38.12 2.84 -11.38
C ILE A 390 -38.01 1.99 -12.65
N ALA A 391 -37.27 0.89 -12.59
CA ALA A 391 -37.06 0.00 -13.73
C ALA A 391 -38.36 -0.72 -14.17
N ILE A 392 -39.23 -1.04 -13.22
CA ILE A 392 -40.47 -1.79 -13.48
C ILE A 392 -41.63 -0.87 -13.79
N LEU A 393 -41.84 0.17 -12.97
CA LEU A 393 -43.02 1.02 -13.00
C LEU A 393 -42.80 2.39 -13.65
N GLY A 394 -41.54 2.81 -13.78
CA GLY A 394 -41.16 4.14 -14.27
C GLY A 394 -41.14 5.21 -13.17
N MET A 395 -40.59 6.37 -13.50
CA MET A 395 -40.43 7.51 -12.59
C MET A 395 -41.79 8.14 -12.18
N GLU A 396 -42.78 8.03 -13.04
CA GLU A 396 -44.10 8.70 -12.82
C GLU A 396 -44.88 8.14 -11.63
N GLU A 397 -44.63 6.86 -11.31
CA GLU A 397 -45.34 6.19 -10.19
C GLU A 397 -44.69 6.49 -8.81
N LEU A 398 -43.58 7.21 -8.79
CA LEU A 398 -42.99 7.63 -7.51
C LEU A 398 -43.75 8.78 -6.86
N SER A 399 -43.71 8.81 -5.54
CA SER A 399 -44.16 9.99 -4.79
C SER A 399 -43.33 11.23 -5.12
N GLU A 400 -43.88 12.44 -4.95
CA GLU A 400 -43.12 13.67 -5.22
C GLU A 400 -41.85 13.77 -4.36
N ASP A 401 -41.89 13.28 -3.13
CA ASP A 401 -40.73 13.23 -2.23
C ASP A 401 -39.64 12.25 -2.76
N ASP A 402 -40.06 11.10 -3.31
CA ASP A 402 -39.13 10.15 -3.91
C ASP A 402 -38.56 10.67 -5.23
N LYS A 403 -39.35 11.36 -6.06
CA LYS A 403 -38.87 12.05 -7.29
C LYS A 403 -37.82 13.09 -6.93
N LEU A 404 -38.05 13.88 -5.89
CA LEU A 404 -37.06 14.86 -5.42
C LEU A 404 -35.79 14.18 -4.91
N THR A 405 -35.93 13.09 -4.14
CA THR A 405 -34.80 12.29 -3.64
C THR A 405 -33.97 11.72 -4.79
N VAL A 406 -34.61 11.15 -5.82
CA VAL A 406 -33.93 10.64 -7.02
C VAL A 406 -33.19 11.76 -7.77
N SER A 407 -33.83 12.93 -7.93
CA SER A 407 -33.18 14.08 -8.56
C SER A 407 -31.92 14.52 -7.82
N ARG A 408 -31.99 14.66 -6.50
CA ARG A 408 -30.83 15.01 -5.67
C ARG A 408 -29.77 13.91 -5.65
N ALA A 409 -30.17 12.63 -5.60
CA ALA A 409 -29.24 11.50 -5.67
C ALA A 409 -28.41 11.50 -6.95
N ARG A 410 -29.03 11.75 -8.10
CA ARG A 410 -28.32 11.83 -9.39
C ARG A 410 -27.36 13.02 -9.44
N LYS A 411 -27.73 14.18 -8.87
CA LYS A 411 -26.83 15.33 -8.73
C LYS A 411 -25.66 14.99 -7.82
N ILE A 412 -25.91 14.33 -6.68
CA ILE A 412 -24.85 13.86 -5.75
C ILE A 412 -23.90 12.89 -6.44
N GLN A 413 -24.39 11.88 -7.17
CA GLN A 413 -23.54 10.94 -7.91
C GLN A 413 -22.64 11.67 -8.91
N ARG A 414 -23.16 12.64 -9.65
CA ARG A 414 -22.35 13.43 -10.59
C ARG A 414 -21.38 14.37 -9.86
N PHE A 415 -21.78 14.96 -8.77
CA PHE A 415 -20.91 15.85 -7.98
C PHE A 415 -19.79 15.10 -7.23
N LEU A 416 -19.97 13.79 -6.97
CA LEU A 416 -18.89 12.92 -6.46
C LEU A 416 -17.78 12.72 -7.51
N THR A 417 -18.07 12.93 -8.81
CA THR A 417 -17.04 12.88 -9.86
C THR A 417 -16.13 14.09 -9.79
N GLN A 418 -14.86 13.91 -10.17
CA GLN A 418 -13.85 14.95 -10.10
C GLN A 418 -12.80 14.75 -11.18
N PRO A 419 -12.39 15.82 -11.91
CA PRO A 419 -11.26 15.73 -12.81
C PRO A 419 -9.97 15.61 -12.00
N MET A 420 -9.11 14.66 -12.39
CA MET A 420 -7.84 14.36 -11.72
C MET A 420 -6.67 14.89 -12.52
N PHE A 421 -5.62 15.42 -11.85
CA PHE A 421 -4.43 15.95 -12.50
C PHE A 421 -3.72 14.90 -13.35
N VAL A 422 -3.58 13.68 -12.81
CA VAL A 422 -2.90 12.59 -13.51
C VAL A 422 -3.69 12.05 -14.71
N ALA A 423 -4.96 12.41 -14.85
CA ALA A 423 -5.82 12.02 -15.96
C ALA A 423 -6.04 13.13 -16.99
N GLU A 424 -5.41 14.29 -16.87
CA GLU A 424 -5.59 15.42 -17.79
C GLU A 424 -5.32 15.06 -19.25
N ALA A 425 -4.25 14.29 -19.51
CA ALA A 425 -3.89 13.85 -20.85
C ALA A 425 -4.96 12.99 -21.53
N PHE A 426 -5.76 12.26 -20.76
CA PHE A 426 -6.80 11.36 -21.26
C PHE A 426 -8.19 12.03 -21.33
N THR A 427 -8.46 12.93 -20.37
CA THR A 427 -9.78 13.55 -20.23
C THR A 427 -9.89 14.91 -20.90
N ALA A 428 -8.77 15.53 -21.26
CA ALA A 428 -8.65 16.92 -21.71
C ALA A 428 -9.32 17.92 -20.73
N ARG A 429 -9.38 17.59 -19.44
CA ARG A 429 -9.92 18.42 -18.37
C ARG A 429 -8.83 18.70 -17.36
N PRO A 430 -8.61 19.98 -16.97
CA PRO A 430 -7.64 20.30 -15.92
C PRO A 430 -8.07 19.68 -14.60
N GLY A 431 -7.12 19.06 -13.90
CA GLY A 431 -7.32 18.46 -12.59
C GLY A 431 -7.75 19.49 -11.55
N LYS A 432 -8.40 19.01 -10.49
CA LYS A 432 -8.91 19.83 -9.41
C LYS A 432 -8.60 19.20 -8.06
N TYR A 433 -7.89 19.94 -7.22
CA TYR A 433 -7.83 19.65 -5.78
C TYR A 433 -9.02 20.35 -5.12
N VAL A 434 -9.84 19.63 -4.38
CA VAL A 434 -11.02 20.20 -3.71
C VAL A 434 -10.81 20.10 -2.19
N PRO A 435 -10.64 21.25 -1.50
CA PRO A 435 -10.53 21.24 -0.04
C PRO A 435 -11.75 20.62 0.64
N ILE A 436 -11.52 19.97 1.78
CA ILE A 436 -12.57 19.26 2.51
C ILE A 436 -13.73 20.17 2.91
N GLU A 437 -13.44 21.42 3.26
CA GLU A 437 -14.45 22.43 3.58
C GLU A 437 -15.38 22.73 2.40
N GLU A 438 -14.80 22.85 1.20
CA GLU A 438 -15.55 23.04 -0.05
C GLU A 438 -16.36 21.82 -0.42
N THR A 439 -15.82 20.64 -0.16
CA THR A 439 -16.52 19.36 -0.35
C THR A 439 -17.76 19.31 0.55
N ILE A 440 -17.60 19.55 1.84
CA ILE A 440 -18.71 19.54 2.81
C ILE A 440 -19.76 20.58 2.44
N ARG A 441 -19.34 21.82 2.13
CA ARG A 441 -20.22 22.90 1.72
C ARG A 441 -21.06 22.52 0.50
N GLY A 442 -20.41 21.98 -0.54
CA GLY A 442 -21.08 21.63 -1.78
C GLY A 442 -22.15 20.57 -1.61
N PHE A 443 -21.83 19.48 -0.91
CA PHE A 443 -22.81 18.41 -0.65
C PHE A 443 -23.95 18.88 0.28
N LYS A 444 -23.63 19.70 1.27
CA LYS A 444 -24.66 20.31 2.12
C LYS A 444 -25.66 21.13 1.31
N GLU A 445 -25.19 21.99 0.42
CA GLU A 445 -26.05 22.81 -0.43
C GLU A 445 -26.95 21.98 -1.36
N ILE A 446 -26.45 20.84 -1.86
CA ILE A 446 -27.29 19.91 -2.65
C ILE A 446 -28.35 19.25 -1.77
N LEU A 447 -27.97 18.79 -0.58
CA LEU A 447 -28.92 18.18 0.38
C LEU A 447 -30.01 19.17 0.82
N ASP A 448 -29.64 20.43 1.06
CA ASP A 448 -30.55 21.51 1.45
C ASP A 448 -31.46 21.99 0.31
N GLY A 449 -31.23 21.52 -0.93
CA GLY A 449 -32.04 21.83 -2.10
C GLY A 449 -31.75 23.16 -2.78
N LYS A 450 -30.65 23.84 -2.43
CA LYS A 450 -30.29 25.13 -3.05
C LYS A 450 -30.08 25.05 -4.56
N HIS A 451 -29.78 23.86 -5.05
CA HIS A 451 -29.48 23.60 -6.45
C HIS A 451 -30.54 22.71 -7.15
N ASP A 452 -31.76 22.57 -6.58
CA ASP A 452 -32.80 21.72 -7.15
C ASP A 452 -33.23 22.13 -8.55
N SER A 453 -33.14 23.41 -8.90
CA SER A 453 -33.47 23.94 -10.23
C SER A 453 -32.42 23.68 -11.30
N LYS A 454 -31.18 23.29 -10.93
CA LYS A 454 -30.09 23.07 -11.88
C LYS A 454 -30.16 21.65 -12.48
N PRO A 455 -29.78 21.47 -13.76
CA PRO A 455 -29.76 20.16 -14.39
C PRO A 455 -28.67 19.29 -13.79
N GLU A 456 -28.90 17.99 -13.68
CA GLU A 456 -27.93 17.04 -13.08
C GLU A 456 -26.57 17.03 -13.78
N GLN A 457 -26.54 17.28 -15.11
CA GLN A 457 -25.31 17.28 -15.90
C GLN A 457 -24.34 18.42 -15.49
N ALA A 458 -24.85 19.52 -14.93
CA ALA A 458 -24.02 20.63 -14.45
C ALA A 458 -23.09 20.25 -13.31
N PHE A 459 -23.36 19.14 -12.60
CA PHE A 459 -22.58 18.65 -11.47
C PHE A 459 -21.47 17.66 -11.90
N TYR A 460 -21.42 17.29 -13.19
CA TYR A 460 -20.49 16.27 -13.66
C TYR A 460 -19.08 16.83 -13.88
N MET A 461 -18.08 16.19 -13.27
CA MET A 461 -16.67 16.53 -13.41
C MET A 461 -16.36 18.01 -13.08
N VAL A 462 -16.91 18.52 -12.01
CA VAL A 462 -16.61 19.84 -11.45
C VAL A 462 -15.77 19.73 -10.18
N GLY A 463 -15.05 20.76 -9.82
CA GLY A 463 -14.35 20.85 -8.54
C GLY A 463 -15.30 21.29 -7.42
N SER A 464 -15.39 22.59 -7.14
CA SER A 464 -16.29 23.12 -6.11
C SER A 464 -17.72 23.32 -6.62
N ILE A 465 -18.64 23.54 -5.70
CA ILE A 465 -20.06 23.79 -6.01
C ILE A 465 -20.26 25.10 -6.81
N ASP A 466 -19.34 26.05 -6.70
CA ASP A 466 -19.39 27.34 -7.41
C ASP A 466 -19.18 27.19 -8.92
N GLU A 467 -18.64 26.07 -9.37
CA GLU A 467 -18.47 25.74 -10.80
C GLU A 467 -19.76 25.23 -11.44
N VAL A 468 -20.76 24.86 -10.65
CA VAL A 468 -22.06 24.36 -11.14
C VAL A 468 -22.88 25.56 -11.69
N LYS A 469 -23.01 25.63 -13.01
CA LYS A 469 -23.64 26.75 -13.72
C LYS A 469 -25.02 26.37 -14.26
#